data_36381d4d58fbbc8aa76d6bd7eb696ab6
#
_entry.id   36381d4d58fbbc8aa76d6bd7eb696ab6
#
_cell.length_a   1.000
_cell.length_b   1.000
_cell.length_c   1.000
_cell.angle_alpha   90.00
_cell.angle_beta   90.00
_cell.angle_gamma   90.00
#
_symmetry.space_group_name_H-M   'P 1'
#
loop_
_entity.id
_entity.type
_entity.pdbx_description
1 polymer ?
#
loop_
_entity_poly.entity_id
_entity_poly.type
_entity_poly.pdbx_seq_one_letter_code
_entity_poly.pdbx_strand_id
1 'polypeptide(L)'
;ALANPHATIRYTRPVGAAQRTGADRPGNETLVFPRATEQLPKEAIEIKPHPHGVELGALMLAAGESKSRDVRGFLQTTFSRVSAQAAGEILAKVPWGKKVVRPRVLATNRAMAEELHKAIAATRLMNPPTNCLSPIGDELMRKGLVSFLNVIETEGDSVDENTQLDLDAAAKKP
;
A
#
# COMPACT_ATOMS: atom_id res chain seq x y z
N ALA A 1 7.67 -11.95 -7.02
CA ALA A 1 8.13 -13.03 -6.15
C ALA A 1 8.79 -12.48 -4.90
N LEU A 2 9.84 -11.66 -5.02
CA LEU A 2 10.63 -11.17 -3.89
C LEU A 2 9.78 -10.56 -2.76
N ALA A 3 8.87 -9.66 -3.09
CA ALA A 3 7.99 -8.98 -2.12
C ALA A 3 6.75 -9.80 -1.72
N ASN A 4 6.61 -11.03 -2.22
CA ASN A 4 5.49 -11.90 -1.88
C ASN A 4 5.95 -13.35 -1.67
N PRO A 5 6.52 -13.67 -0.50
CA PRO A 5 7.01 -15.01 -0.19
C PRO A 5 5.92 -16.05 -0.02
N HIS A 6 4.66 -15.65 0.04
CA HIS A 6 3.50 -16.53 0.24
C HIS A 6 2.92 -17.10 -1.06
N ALA A 7 3.32 -16.56 -2.22
CA ALA A 7 2.76 -16.94 -3.51
C ALA A 7 3.78 -17.65 -4.40
N THR A 8 3.31 -18.66 -5.16
CA THR A 8 4.05 -19.17 -6.30
C THR A 8 3.72 -18.35 -7.53
N ILE A 9 4.72 -17.72 -8.15
CA ILE A 9 4.56 -16.88 -9.32
C ILE A 9 5.13 -17.60 -10.54
N ARG A 10 4.33 -17.74 -11.59
CA ARG A 10 4.75 -18.28 -12.88
C ARG A 10 4.77 -17.16 -13.90
N TYR A 11 5.92 -16.94 -14.50
CA TYR A 11 6.09 -15.94 -15.54
C TYR A 11 6.46 -16.64 -16.85
N THR A 12 5.62 -16.49 -17.86
CA THR A 12 5.84 -17.09 -19.18
C THR A 12 6.15 -15.98 -20.19
N ARG A 13 7.27 -16.09 -20.89
CA ARG A 13 7.68 -15.17 -21.94
C ARG A 13 7.97 -15.92 -23.24
N PRO A 14 7.74 -15.32 -24.43
CA PRO A 14 8.18 -15.90 -25.68
C PRO A 14 9.72 -15.83 -25.76
N VAL A 15 10.34 -16.91 -26.19
CA VAL A 15 11.81 -16.95 -26.42
C VAL A 15 12.13 -16.10 -27.64
N GLY A 16 13.00 -15.10 -27.47
CA GLY A 16 13.41 -14.18 -28.53
C GLY A 16 14.15 -14.89 -29.68
N ALA A 17 14.09 -14.29 -30.88
CA ALA A 17 14.71 -14.84 -32.10
C ALA A 17 16.23 -15.06 -32.01
N ALA A 18 16.93 -14.39 -31.10
CA ALA A 18 18.38 -14.48 -30.90
C ALA A 18 18.83 -15.78 -30.21
N GLN A 19 17.94 -16.51 -29.55
CA GLN A 19 18.23 -17.76 -28.83
C GLN A 19 17.73 -19.01 -29.59
N ARG A 20 17.39 -18.86 -30.86
CA ARG A 20 16.91 -19.97 -31.69
C ARG A 20 18.08 -20.79 -32.23
N THR A 21 18.34 -21.91 -31.62
CA THR A 21 19.15 -22.99 -32.21
C THR A 21 18.18 -24.03 -32.77
N GLY A 22 17.97 -24.03 -34.11
CA GLY A 22 17.18 -25.06 -34.77
C GLY A 22 15.78 -24.66 -35.23
N ALA A 23 15.26 -25.37 -36.24
CA ALA A 23 14.05 -25.09 -37.00
C ALA A 23 12.72 -25.27 -36.25
N ASP A 24 12.66 -24.98 -34.95
CA ASP A 24 11.46 -25.21 -34.15
C ASP A 24 10.68 -23.91 -33.79
N ARG A 25 9.39 -24.12 -33.62
CA ARG A 25 8.37 -23.10 -33.32
C ARG A 25 8.77 -22.17 -32.17
N PRO A 26 8.24 -20.92 -32.11
CA PRO A 26 8.50 -20.04 -31.00
C PRO A 26 8.04 -20.71 -29.70
N GLY A 27 9.00 -21.18 -28.92
CA GLY A 27 8.76 -21.78 -27.62
C GLY A 27 8.47 -20.68 -26.60
N ASN A 28 7.66 -20.98 -25.62
CA ASN A 28 7.51 -20.13 -24.43
C ASN A 28 8.43 -20.66 -23.34
N GLU A 29 9.18 -19.78 -22.73
CA GLU A 29 9.96 -20.03 -21.54
C GLU A 29 9.13 -19.68 -20.30
N THR A 30 9.07 -20.56 -19.32
CA THR A 30 8.32 -20.34 -18.10
C THR A 30 9.23 -20.36 -16.88
N LEU A 31 9.40 -19.21 -16.26
CA LEU A 31 10.05 -19.04 -14.97
C LEU A 31 9.08 -19.33 -13.84
N VAL A 32 9.47 -20.18 -12.90
CA VAL A 32 8.65 -20.50 -11.73
C VAL A 32 9.37 -20.07 -10.47
N PHE A 33 8.83 -19.08 -9.80
CA PHE A 33 9.27 -18.62 -8.46
C PHE A 33 8.40 -19.30 -7.41
N PRO A 34 8.90 -20.35 -6.73
CA PRO A 34 8.11 -21.05 -5.71
C PRO A 34 7.87 -20.14 -4.50
N ARG A 35 6.80 -20.41 -3.76
CA ARG A 35 6.57 -19.75 -2.47
C ARG A 35 7.68 -20.14 -1.47
N ALA A 36 8.14 -19.18 -0.70
CA ALA A 36 9.18 -19.36 0.31
C ALA A 36 8.61 -19.81 1.67
N THR A 37 7.30 -19.72 1.87
CA THR A 37 6.62 -20.15 3.10
C THR A 37 5.22 -20.66 2.81
N GLU A 38 4.77 -21.62 3.63
CA GLU A 38 3.39 -22.11 3.62
C GLU A 38 2.49 -21.34 4.60
N GLN A 39 3.10 -20.57 5.51
CA GLN A 39 2.37 -19.76 6.47
C GLN A 39 1.67 -18.63 5.73
N LEU A 40 0.34 -18.55 5.89
CA LEU A 40 -0.44 -17.45 5.33
C LEU A 40 -0.14 -16.15 6.08
N PRO A 41 -0.13 -15.00 5.39
CA PRO A 41 0.00 -13.71 6.05
C PRO A 41 -1.21 -13.46 6.95
N LYS A 42 -1.00 -12.70 8.03
CA LYS A 42 -2.10 -12.23 8.86
C LYS A 42 -3.05 -11.39 8.01
N GLU A 43 -4.36 -11.60 8.15
CA GLU A 43 -5.34 -10.78 7.45
C GLU A 43 -5.19 -9.30 7.81
N ALA A 44 -5.25 -8.46 6.80
CA ALA A 44 -5.25 -7.00 6.98
C ALA A 44 -6.58 -6.58 7.61
N ILE A 45 -6.52 -5.62 8.54
CA ILE A 45 -7.70 -5.07 9.22
C ILE A 45 -8.11 -3.79 8.48
N GLU A 46 -9.39 -3.70 8.11
CA GLU A 46 -9.92 -2.47 7.55
C GLU A 46 -9.86 -1.32 8.56
N ILE A 47 -9.35 -0.19 8.13
CA ILE A 47 -9.30 1.04 8.93
C ILE A 47 -9.98 2.18 8.19
N LYS A 48 -10.45 3.17 8.97
CA LYS A 48 -10.96 4.42 8.39
C LYS A 48 -9.84 5.13 7.63
N PRO A 49 -10.14 5.78 6.49
CA PRO A 49 -9.15 6.52 5.72
C PRO A 49 -8.54 7.65 6.56
N HIS A 50 -7.25 7.93 6.32
CA HIS A 50 -6.61 9.09 6.93
C HIS A 50 -6.96 10.36 6.14
N PRO A 51 -7.37 11.46 6.80
CA PRO A 51 -7.91 12.62 6.09
C PRO A 51 -6.90 13.30 5.14
N HIS A 52 -5.59 13.23 5.41
CA HIS A 52 -4.57 13.76 4.49
C HIS A 52 -4.41 12.95 3.19
N GLY A 53 -4.91 11.73 3.14
CA GLY A 53 -4.86 10.87 1.95
C GLY A 53 -6.16 10.88 1.14
N VAL A 54 -7.15 11.69 1.52
CA VAL A 54 -8.46 11.72 0.87
C VAL A 54 -8.54 12.87 -0.12
N GLU A 55 -8.85 12.56 -1.36
CA GLU A 55 -9.06 13.57 -2.41
C GLU A 55 -10.37 14.32 -2.22
N LEU A 56 -10.47 15.51 -2.82
CA LEU A 56 -11.65 16.37 -2.71
C LEU A 56 -12.94 15.65 -3.14
N GLY A 57 -12.90 14.92 -4.25
CA GLY A 57 -14.07 14.18 -4.74
C GLY A 57 -14.54 13.10 -3.77
N ALA A 58 -13.61 12.36 -3.19
CA ALA A 58 -13.92 11.35 -2.17
C ALA A 58 -14.44 11.96 -0.87
N LEU A 59 -13.92 13.14 -0.46
CA LEU A 59 -14.42 13.90 0.66
C LEU A 59 -15.89 14.33 0.45
N MET A 60 -16.21 14.85 -0.73
CA MET A 60 -17.57 15.27 -1.10
C MET A 60 -18.54 14.09 -1.12
N LEU A 61 -18.12 12.95 -1.69
CA LEU A 61 -18.92 11.73 -1.71
C LEU A 61 -19.21 11.22 -0.30
N ALA A 62 -18.18 11.06 0.52
CA ALA A 62 -18.33 10.63 1.91
C ALA A 62 -19.20 11.58 2.73
N ALA A 63 -19.13 12.89 2.48
CA ALA A 63 -19.99 13.88 3.11
C ALA A 63 -21.46 13.72 2.69
N GLY A 64 -21.72 13.38 1.44
CA GLY A 64 -23.07 13.11 0.92
C GLY A 64 -23.74 11.88 1.54
N GLU A 65 -22.96 10.83 1.79
CA GLU A 65 -23.42 9.58 2.38
C GLU A 65 -23.49 9.62 3.92
N SER A 66 -22.86 10.63 4.53
CA SER A 66 -22.78 10.73 5.99
C SER A 66 -24.13 10.93 6.66
N LYS A 67 -24.36 10.16 7.72
CA LYS A 67 -25.50 10.28 8.62
C LYS A 67 -25.23 11.21 9.81
N SER A 68 -24.04 11.78 9.89
CA SER A 68 -23.65 12.68 10.98
C SER A 68 -24.49 13.95 10.99
N ARG A 69 -24.76 14.47 12.18
CA ARG A 69 -25.57 15.66 12.39
C ARG A 69 -24.89 16.94 11.90
N ASP A 70 -23.58 17.00 12.06
CA ASP A 70 -22.74 18.13 11.70
C ASP A 70 -21.38 17.68 11.12
N VAL A 71 -20.63 18.63 10.57
CA VAL A 71 -19.32 18.38 9.97
C VAL A 71 -18.29 17.93 11.02
N ARG A 72 -18.40 18.37 12.27
CA ARG A 72 -17.53 17.93 13.35
C ARG A 72 -17.68 16.43 13.59
N GLY A 73 -18.88 15.95 13.76
CA GLY A 73 -19.19 14.52 13.92
C GLY A 73 -18.80 13.71 12.68
N PHE A 74 -19.03 14.27 11.48
CA PHE A 74 -18.59 13.65 10.23
C PHE A 74 -17.08 13.40 10.21
N LEU A 75 -16.27 14.41 10.53
CA LEU A 75 -14.81 14.29 10.56
C LEU A 75 -14.34 13.19 11.52
N GLN A 76 -14.95 13.10 12.72
CA GLN A 76 -14.59 12.11 13.73
C GLN A 76 -15.04 10.68 13.39
N THR A 77 -16.21 10.55 12.75
CA THR A 77 -16.78 9.22 12.45
C THR A 77 -16.24 8.62 11.17
N THR A 78 -15.92 9.44 10.17
CA THR A 78 -15.50 9.00 8.84
C THR A 78 -14.01 8.77 8.76
N PHE A 79 -13.20 9.57 9.46
CA PHE A 79 -11.73 9.53 9.31
C PHE A 79 -11.04 8.95 10.55
N SER A 80 -9.88 8.34 10.31
CA SER A 80 -8.97 7.91 11.36
C SER A 80 -8.20 9.11 11.93
N ARG A 81 -7.76 9.00 13.19
CA ARG A 81 -6.91 10.00 13.87
C ARG A 81 -7.51 11.41 13.99
N VAL A 82 -8.80 11.57 13.82
CA VAL A 82 -9.52 12.84 14.05
C VAL A 82 -10.24 12.79 15.39
N SER A 83 -9.60 13.34 16.41
CA SER A 83 -10.22 13.55 17.73
C SER A 83 -11.19 14.75 17.71
N ALA A 84 -11.95 14.92 18.79
CA ALA A 84 -12.82 16.09 18.96
C ALA A 84 -12.04 17.42 18.93
N GLN A 85 -10.81 17.42 19.47
CA GLN A 85 -9.92 18.56 19.44
C GLN A 85 -9.45 18.84 18.01
N ALA A 86 -8.92 17.80 17.31
CA ALA A 86 -8.46 17.94 15.93
C ALA A 86 -9.58 18.41 14.97
N ALA A 87 -10.80 17.89 15.13
CA ALA A 87 -11.94 18.37 14.38
C ALA A 87 -12.26 19.86 14.67
N GLY A 88 -12.09 20.29 15.91
CA GLY A 88 -12.22 21.71 16.29
C GLY A 88 -11.16 22.59 15.64
N GLU A 89 -9.90 22.15 15.63
CA GLU A 89 -8.78 22.84 14.99
C GLU A 89 -8.95 22.97 13.47
N ILE A 90 -9.44 21.92 12.81
CA ILE A 90 -9.78 21.95 11.38
C ILE A 90 -10.88 22.99 11.12
N LEU A 91 -11.97 22.93 11.88
CA LEU A 91 -13.11 23.83 11.71
C LEU A 91 -12.77 25.29 12.05
N ALA A 92 -11.83 25.54 12.95
CA ALA A 92 -11.37 26.90 13.25
C ALA A 92 -10.68 27.58 12.05
N LYS A 93 -10.18 26.81 11.08
CA LYS A 93 -9.49 27.30 9.88
C LYS A 93 -10.42 27.60 8.71
N VAL A 94 -11.69 27.24 8.80
CA VAL A 94 -12.67 27.53 7.74
C VAL A 94 -13.61 28.68 8.16
N PRO A 95 -14.02 29.57 7.22
CA PRO A 95 -14.83 30.74 7.55
C PRO A 95 -16.19 30.42 8.18
N TRP A 96 -16.75 29.27 7.81
CA TRP A 96 -18.06 28.80 8.29
C TRP A 96 -17.94 27.80 9.46
N GLY A 97 -16.77 27.53 9.97
CA GLY A 97 -16.52 26.45 10.98
C GLY A 97 -17.17 26.67 12.33
N LYS A 98 -17.56 27.91 12.65
CA LYS A 98 -18.36 28.23 13.85
C LYS A 98 -19.86 27.90 13.68
N LYS A 99 -20.33 27.66 12.46
CA LYS A 99 -21.72 27.31 12.17
C LYS A 99 -21.92 25.80 12.22
N VAL A 100 -23.12 25.38 12.63
CA VAL A 100 -23.54 23.99 12.54
C VAL A 100 -23.94 23.71 11.09
N VAL A 101 -23.07 23.07 10.34
CA VAL A 101 -23.28 22.72 8.93
C VAL A 101 -23.46 21.21 8.83
N ARG A 102 -24.49 20.76 8.09
CA ARG A 102 -24.69 19.34 7.78
C ARG A 102 -23.67 18.86 6.73
N PRO A 103 -23.09 17.66 6.85
CA PRO A 103 -22.11 17.16 5.89
C PRO A 103 -22.59 17.17 4.43
N ARG A 104 -23.86 16.86 4.20
CA ARG A 104 -24.46 16.86 2.85
C ARG A 104 -24.34 18.19 2.09
N VAL A 105 -24.18 19.31 2.80
CA VAL A 105 -23.95 20.62 2.15
C VAL A 105 -22.62 20.63 1.41
N LEU A 106 -21.62 19.91 1.94
CA LEU A 106 -20.30 19.79 1.28
C LEU A 106 -20.37 18.97 -0.02
N ALA A 107 -21.32 18.05 -0.13
CA ALA A 107 -21.49 17.25 -1.35
C ALA A 107 -21.98 18.10 -2.54
N THR A 108 -22.75 19.18 -2.25
CA THR A 108 -23.32 20.05 -3.27
C THR A 108 -22.58 21.39 -3.42
N ASN A 109 -21.83 21.79 -2.40
CA ASN A 109 -21.07 23.05 -2.40
C ASN A 109 -19.56 22.78 -2.44
N ARG A 110 -19.03 22.77 -3.67
CA ARG A 110 -17.60 22.50 -3.92
C ARG A 110 -16.68 23.50 -3.23
N ALA A 111 -17.02 24.77 -3.20
CA ALA A 111 -16.20 25.81 -2.56
C ALA A 111 -16.00 25.53 -1.06
N MET A 112 -17.09 25.20 -0.35
CA MET A 112 -17.01 24.83 1.08
C MET A 112 -16.21 23.53 1.29
N ALA A 113 -16.33 22.57 0.38
CA ALA A 113 -15.55 21.32 0.44
C ALA A 113 -14.06 21.58 0.21
N GLU A 114 -13.69 22.46 -0.73
CA GLU A 114 -12.31 22.87 -0.97
C GLU A 114 -11.69 23.59 0.23
N GLU A 115 -12.44 24.49 0.86
CA GLU A 115 -12.00 25.15 2.10
C GLU A 115 -11.74 24.14 3.22
N LEU A 116 -12.64 23.17 3.39
CA LEU A 116 -12.46 22.12 4.39
C LEU A 116 -11.25 21.23 4.04
N HIS A 117 -11.08 20.85 2.79
CA HIS A 117 -9.96 20.03 2.34
C HIS A 117 -8.61 20.74 2.57
N LYS A 118 -8.52 22.04 2.27
CA LYS A 118 -7.33 22.86 2.57
C LYS A 118 -7.09 22.96 4.09
N ALA A 119 -8.15 23.11 4.88
CA ALA A 119 -8.04 23.18 6.35
C ALA A 119 -7.54 21.84 6.94
N ILE A 120 -7.99 20.71 6.41
CA ILE A 120 -7.48 19.37 6.77
C ILE A 120 -6.00 19.29 6.45
N ALA A 121 -5.57 19.61 5.23
CA ALA A 121 -4.17 19.55 4.81
C ALA A 121 -3.27 20.47 5.66
N ALA A 122 -3.78 21.63 6.09
CA ALA A 122 -3.07 22.58 6.94
C ALA A 122 -3.07 22.21 8.44
N THR A 123 -3.76 21.16 8.85
CA THR A 123 -3.83 20.74 10.27
C THR A 123 -2.94 19.56 10.51
N ARG A 124 -2.07 19.66 11.53
CA ARG A 124 -1.20 18.55 11.92
C ARG A 124 -2.03 17.47 12.61
N LEU A 125 -2.09 16.31 12.00
CA LEU A 125 -2.76 15.13 12.54
C LEU A 125 -1.72 14.05 12.90
N MET A 126 -2.10 13.13 13.78
CA MET A 126 -1.28 11.97 14.10
C MET A 126 -1.18 11.07 12.86
N ASN A 127 -0.03 10.42 12.67
CA ASN A 127 0.16 9.46 11.59
C ASN A 127 -0.91 8.35 11.60
N PRO A 128 -1.28 7.82 10.41
CA PRO A 128 -2.24 6.73 10.33
C PRO A 128 -1.77 5.51 11.15
N PRO A 129 -2.69 4.71 11.68
CA PRO A 129 -2.32 3.48 12.39
C PRO A 129 -1.70 2.48 11.42
N THR A 130 -0.67 1.77 11.86
CA THR A 130 0.03 0.74 11.06
C THR A 130 -0.35 -0.69 11.47
N ASN A 131 -1.14 -0.85 12.52
CA ASN A 131 -1.59 -2.16 13.03
C ASN A 131 -2.54 -2.91 12.08
N CYS A 132 -3.04 -2.23 11.05
CA CYS A 132 -3.82 -2.83 9.97
C CYS A 132 -2.94 -3.54 8.93
N LEU A 133 -1.63 -3.24 8.91
CA LEU A 133 -0.69 -3.84 7.98
C LEU A 133 -0.28 -5.24 8.48
N SER A 134 -0.02 -6.12 7.54
CA SER A 134 0.61 -7.42 7.79
C SER A 134 2.03 -7.38 7.23
N PRO A 135 3.03 -6.89 7.98
CA PRO A 135 4.40 -6.80 7.49
C PRO A 135 4.95 -8.19 7.23
N ILE A 136 5.70 -8.35 6.15
CA ILE A 136 6.33 -9.62 5.78
C ILE A 136 7.37 -10.04 6.82
N GLY A 137 8.08 -9.09 7.40
CA GLY A 137 9.17 -9.32 8.36
C GLY A 137 10.49 -9.72 7.67
N ASP A 138 11.59 -9.54 8.40
CA ASP A 138 12.95 -9.71 7.86
C ASP A 138 13.23 -11.16 7.45
N GLU A 139 12.75 -12.12 8.25
CA GLU A 139 12.97 -13.54 7.99
C GLU A 139 12.30 -14.01 6.68
N LEU A 140 11.04 -13.63 6.46
CA LEU A 140 10.33 -14.00 5.24
C LEU A 140 10.87 -13.25 4.02
N MET A 141 11.30 -12.00 4.18
CA MET A 141 11.99 -11.26 3.12
C MET A 141 13.29 -11.94 2.72
N ARG A 142 14.09 -12.40 3.69
CA ARG A 142 15.32 -13.16 3.44
C ARG A 142 15.04 -14.46 2.69
N LYS A 143 14.05 -15.24 3.14
CA LYS A 143 13.63 -16.48 2.47
C LYS A 143 13.17 -16.20 1.03
N GLY A 144 12.39 -15.16 0.82
CA GLY A 144 11.94 -14.74 -0.51
C GLY A 144 13.10 -14.33 -1.42
N LEU A 145 14.11 -13.66 -0.89
CA LEU A 145 15.29 -13.25 -1.62
C LEU A 145 16.14 -14.47 -2.06
N VAL A 146 16.41 -15.39 -1.16
CA VAL A 146 17.13 -16.63 -1.46
C VAL A 146 16.40 -17.45 -2.52
N SER A 147 15.09 -17.63 -2.36
CA SER A 147 14.28 -18.36 -3.36
C SER A 147 14.29 -17.67 -4.73
N PHE A 148 14.30 -16.34 -4.77
CA PHE A 148 14.37 -15.56 -6.01
C PHE A 148 15.74 -15.72 -6.71
N LEU A 149 16.83 -15.62 -5.97
CA LEU A 149 18.20 -15.75 -6.50
C LEU A 149 18.44 -17.16 -7.04
N ASN A 150 18.04 -18.21 -6.31
CA ASN A 150 18.19 -19.60 -6.76
C ASN A 150 17.49 -19.85 -8.11
N VAL A 151 16.32 -19.24 -8.36
CA VAL A 151 15.62 -19.38 -9.64
C VAL A 151 16.40 -18.69 -10.77
N ILE A 152 17.01 -17.54 -10.50
CA ILE A 152 17.81 -16.83 -11.51
C ILE A 152 19.12 -17.56 -11.80
N GLU A 153 19.79 -18.10 -10.78
CA GLU A 153 21.05 -18.84 -10.95
C GLU A 153 20.87 -20.15 -11.72
N THR A 154 19.77 -20.87 -11.51
CA THR A 154 19.48 -22.13 -12.23
C THR A 154 19.19 -21.90 -13.71
N GLU A 155 18.84 -20.69 -14.13
CA GLU A 155 18.55 -20.37 -15.54
C GLU A 155 19.65 -19.59 -16.24
N GLY A 156 20.61 -19.06 -15.46
CA GLY A 156 21.78 -18.34 -15.96
C GLY A 156 23.01 -19.22 -16.03
N ASP A 157 22.99 -20.28 -16.83
CA ASP A 157 24.18 -21.15 -17.07
C ASP A 157 25.27 -20.40 -17.89
N SER A 158 25.63 -19.18 -17.43
CA SER A 158 26.83 -18.45 -17.88
C SER A 158 27.08 -17.19 -17.00
N VAL A 159 27.02 -17.29 -15.69
CA VAL A 159 27.56 -16.24 -14.82
C VAL A 159 28.76 -16.83 -14.08
N ASP A 160 29.93 -16.23 -14.36
CA ASP A 160 31.22 -16.59 -13.82
C ASP A 160 31.18 -16.95 -12.33
N GLU A 161 31.90 -17.99 -11.93
CA GLU A 161 32.06 -18.55 -10.56
C GLU A 161 32.54 -17.56 -9.48
N ASN A 162 32.63 -16.28 -9.78
CA ASN A 162 33.21 -15.27 -8.90
C ASN A 162 32.18 -14.38 -8.15
N THR A 163 30.88 -14.67 -8.25
CA THR A 163 29.86 -13.94 -7.49
C THR A 163 29.17 -14.86 -6.46
N GLN A 164 29.95 -15.66 -5.77
CA GLN A 164 29.49 -16.30 -4.54
C GLN A 164 29.47 -15.21 -3.48
N LEU A 165 28.36 -14.48 -3.43
CA LEU A 165 28.06 -13.58 -2.32
C LEU A 165 28.05 -14.42 -1.05
N ASP A 166 29.01 -14.11 -0.20
CA ASP A 166 29.27 -14.76 1.08
C ASP A 166 28.08 -14.49 2.04
N LEU A 167 26.95 -15.18 1.76
CA LEU A 167 25.70 -15.08 2.56
C LEU A 167 25.87 -15.69 3.96
N ASP A 168 26.90 -16.53 4.14
CA ASP A 168 27.23 -17.11 5.44
C ASP A 168 27.93 -16.12 6.38
N ALA A 169 28.55 -15.07 5.86
CA ALA A 169 29.16 -14.01 6.68
C ALA A 169 28.12 -13.09 7.33
N ALA A 170 26.93 -12.97 6.74
CA ALA A 170 25.84 -12.14 7.28
C ALA A 170 25.02 -12.86 8.36
N ALA A 171 25.12 -14.18 8.47
CA ALA A 171 24.39 -14.98 9.47
C ALA A 171 25.10 -15.09 10.83
N LYS A 172 26.29 -14.53 10.96
CA LYS A 172 27.13 -14.61 12.19
C LYS A 172 27.46 -13.26 12.81
N LYS A 173 26.45 -12.39 13.00
CA LYS A 173 26.61 -11.28 13.94
C LYS A 173 25.50 -11.31 14.99
N PRO A 174 25.90 -11.27 16.29
CA PRO A 174 25.02 -11.40 17.44
C PRO A 174 24.06 -10.22 17.59
#